data_048f829e3da82256d3fe5c0406ce85cc
#
_entry.id   048f829e3da82256d3fe5c0406ce85cc
#
_cell.length_a   1.000
_cell.length_b   1.000
_cell.length_c   1.000
_cell.angle_alpha   90.00
_cell.angle_beta   90.00
_cell.angle_gamma   90.00
#
_symmetry.space_group_name_H-M   'P 1'
#
loop_
_entity.id
_entity.type
_entity.pdbx_description
1 polymer ?
#
loop_
_entity_poly.entity_id
_entity_poly.type
_entity_poly.pdbx_seq_one_letter_code
_entity_poly.pdbx_strand_id
1 'polypeptide(L)'
;GVTECMAAVEAIRSLCDVPILCTLSVYSDGKCYFDGCAEEAAEVLPGLGADAVGLNCSSGPDQMGTVVRMMKKAAPDTPIAAKPNAGLPTITETGEAVYHMNPEDFARHMHALKADGANLLGGCCGTGPAYIEALRALR
;
A
#
# COMPACT_ATOMS: atom_id res chain seq x y z
N GLY A 1 -12.20 -4.99 -1.52
CA GLY A 1 -11.94 -5.92 -2.60
C GLY A 1 -11.75 -5.21 -3.95
N VAL A 2 -11.39 -5.95 -4.98
CA VAL A 2 -11.09 -5.38 -6.30
C VAL A 2 -12.37 -4.84 -6.96
N THR A 3 -13.48 -5.56 -6.86
CA THR A 3 -14.77 -5.14 -7.45
C THR A 3 -15.24 -3.78 -6.92
N GLU A 4 -15.10 -3.54 -5.63
CA GLU A 4 -15.45 -2.24 -5.02
C GLU A 4 -14.55 -1.12 -5.55
N CYS A 5 -13.25 -1.37 -5.66
CA CYS A 5 -12.30 -0.43 -6.23
C CYS A 5 -12.62 -0.08 -7.68
N MET A 6 -12.98 -1.08 -8.50
CA MET A 6 -13.41 -0.88 -9.90
C MET A 6 -14.60 0.07 -9.97
N ALA A 7 -15.66 -0.21 -9.21
CA ALA A 7 -16.86 0.63 -9.18
C ALA A 7 -16.55 2.06 -8.73
N ALA A 8 -15.68 2.23 -7.72
CA ALA A 8 -15.28 3.54 -7.23
C ALA A 8 -14.48 4.34 -8.29
N VAL A 9 -13.51 3.70 -8.95
CA VAL A 9 -12.70 4.34 -9.99
C VAL A 9 -13.58 4.78 -11.17
N GLU A 10 -14.46 3.90 -11.67
CA GLU A 10 -15.38 4.22 -12.76
C GLU A 10 -16.33 5.37 -12.39
N ALA A 11 -16.87 5.36 -11.17
CA ALA A 11 -17.75 6.43 -10.70
C ALA A 11 -17.03 7.78 -10.64
N ILE A 12 -15.79 7.83 -10.13
CA ILE A 12 -15.00 9.07 -10.08
C ILE A 12 -14.68 9.55 -11.49
N ARG A 13 -14.22 8.66 -12.38
CA ARG A 13 -13.89 9.04 -13.77
C ARG A 13 -15.09 9.52 -14.57
N SER A 14 -16.30 9.06 -14.26
CA SER A 14 -17.52 9.59 -14.88
C SER A 14 -17.84 11.05 -14.50
N LEU A 15 -17.23 11.55 -13.42
CA LEU A 15 -17.54 12.86 -12.84
C LEU A 15 -16.41 13.88 -13.00
N CYS A 16 -15.14 13.45 -13.00
CA CYS A 16 -14.00 14.37 -12.99
C CYS A 16 -12.67 13.68 -13.37
N ASP A 17 -11.65 14.50 -13.66
CA ASP A 17 -10.31 14.08 -14.07
C ASP A 17 -9.25 14.20 -12.95
N VAL A 18 -9.65 14.18 -11.69
CA VAL A 18 -8.70 14.21 -10.56
C VAL A 18 -7.81 12.97 -10.54
N PRO A 19 -6.54 13.08 -10.10
CA PRO A 19 -5.70 11.89 -9.92
C PRO A 19 -6.30 10.91 -8.92
N ILE A 20 -6.33 9.61 -9.29
CA ILE A 20 -6.87 8.54 -8.46
C ILE A 20 -5.74 7.61 -8.01
N LEU A 21 -5.49 7.56 -6.71
CA LEU A 21 -4.68 6.52 -6.07
C LEU A 21 -5.59 5.50 -5.42
N CYS A 22 -5.55 4.25 -5.88
CA CYS A 22 -6.34 3.16 -5.33
C CYS A 22 -5.43 2.19 -4.54
N THR A 23 -5.71 1.99 -3.26
CA THR A 23 -4.94 1.07 -2.40
C THR A 23 -5.83 0.03 -1.74
N LEU A 24 -5.28 -1.19 -1.58
CA LEU A 24 -6.00 -2.33 -1.01
C LEU A 24 -5.28 -2.88 0.21
N SER A 25 -6.06 -3.47 1.11
CA SER A 25 -5.55 -4.30 2.20
C SER A 25 -5.56 -5.77 1.76
N VAL A 26 -4.42 -6.44 1.91
CA VAL A 26 -4.21 -7.80 1.42
C VAL A 26 -3.51 -8.68 2.47
N TYR A 27 -3.65 -9.98 2.34
CA TYR A 27 -2.82 -10.96 3.04
C TYR A 27 -1.41 -11.03 2.44
N SER A 28 -0.51 -11.73 3.11
CA SER A 28 0.90 -11.89 2.68
C SER A 28 1.07 -12.61 1.33
N ASP A 29 0.05 -13.35 0.90
CA ASP A 29 -0.01 -14.02 -0.41
C ASP A 29 -0.59 -13.13 -1.52
N GLY A 30 -0.95 -11.88 -1.21
CA GLY A 30 -1.51 -10.92 -2.15
C GLY A 30 -3.03 -10.98 -2.33
N LYS A 31 -3.73 -11.92 -1.68
CA LYS A 31 -5.20 -11.97 -1.73
C LYS A 31 -5.81 -10.82 -0.96
N CYS A 32 -6.83 -10.18 -1.53
CA CYS A 32 -7.63 -9.17 -0.83
C CYS A 32 -8.51 -9.83 0.24
N TYR A 33 -8.93 -9.04 1.23
CA TYR A 33 -9.75 -9.56 2.35
C TYR A 33 -11.15 -10.01 1.93
N PHE A 34 -11.67 -9.51 0.82
CA PHE A 34 -13.01 -9.83 0.34
C PHE A 34 -12.96 -10.53 -1.01
N ASP A 35 -12.53 -9.86 -2.08
CA ASP A 35 -12.48 -10.40 -3.44
C ASP A 35 -11.24 -9.95 -4.19
N GLY A 36 -10.75 -10.81 -5.07
CA GLY A 36 -9.61 -10.55 -5.95
C GLY A 36 -8.26 -10.60 -5.24
N CYS A 37 -7.24 -10.12 -5.92
CA CYS A 37 -5.88 -10.08 -5.43
C CYS A 37 -5.13 -8.81 -5.90
N ALA A 38 -3.97 -8.56 -5.31
CA ALA A 38 -3.16 -7.40 -5.61
C ALA A 38 -2.69 -7.34 -7.08
N GLU A 39 -2.37 -8.49 -7.69
CA GLU A 39 -1.98 -8.59 -9.10
C GLU A 39 -3.14 -8.20 -10.00
N GLU A 40 -4.32 -8.76 -9.78
CA GLU A 40 -5.54 -8.41 -10.52
C GLU A 40 -5.86 -6.92 -10.41
N ALA A 41 -5.79 -6.35 -9.20
CA ALA A 41 -5.99 -4.92 -9.01
C ALA A 41 -5.00 -4.07 -9.81
N ALA A 42 -3.72 -4.48 -9.85
CA ALA A 42 -2.69 -3.79 -10.61
C ALA A 42 -2.92 -3.85 -12.12
N GLU A 43 -3.50 -4.94 -12.63
CA GLU A 43 -3.82 -5.12 -14.05
C GLU A 43 -5.07 -4.33 -14.46
N VAL A 44 -6.14 -4.37 -13.66
CA VAL A 44 -7.45 -3.88 -14.12
C VAL A 44 -7.71 -2.41 -13.77
N LEU A 45 -7.30 -1.93 -12.58
CA LEU A 45 -7.64 -0.58 -12.12
C LEU A 45 -7.04 0.55 -12.97
N PRO A 46 -5.79 0.45 -13.48
CA PRO A 46 -5.25 1.46 -14.39
C PRO A 46 -6.04 1.56 -15.70
N GLY A 47 -6.53 0.44 -16.23
CA GLY A 47 -7.38 0.39 -17.43
C GLY A 47 -8.72 1.12 -17.24
N LEU A 48 -9.23 1.20 -16.01
CA LEU A 48 -10.43 1.93 -15.64
C LEU A 48 -10.18 3.41 -15.31
N GLY A 49 -8.90 3.79 -15.19
CA GLY A 49 -8.50 5.19 -14.99
C GLY A 49 -7.84 5.49 -13.65
N ALA A 50 -7.41 4.50 -12.86
CA ALA A 50 -6.55 4.75 -11.71
C ALA A 50 -5.15 5.19 -12.17
N ASP A 51 -4.64 6.30 -11.63
CA ASP A 51 -3.30 6.82 -11.96
C ASP A 51 -2.19 6.10 -11.19
N ALA A 52 -2.53 5.54 -10.05
CA ALA A 52 -1.64 4.70 -9.24
C ALA A 52 -2.45 3.65 -8.49
N VAL A 53 -1.83 2.51 -8.22
CA VAL A 53 -2.40 1.43 -7.43
C VAL A 53 -1.45 1.02 -6.31
N GLY A 54 -1.92 0.33 -5.29
CA GLY A 54 -1.00 -0.08 -4.23
C GLY A 54 -1.62 -0.79 -3.05
N LEU A 55 -0.86 -0.82 -1.99
CA LEU A 55 -1.16 -1.53 -0.76
C LEU A 55 -1.23 -0.56 0.42
N ASN A 56 -2.16 -0.80 1.34
CA ASN A 56 -2.20 -0.10 2.62
C ASN A 56 -2.49 -1.05 3.77
N CYS A 57 -2.10 -0.63 4.97
CA CYS A 57 -2.41 -1.37 6.19
C CYS A 57 -1.83 -2.81 6.19
N SER A 58 -2.58 -3.77 6.69
CA SER A 58 -2.35 -5.22 6.66
C SER A 58 -1.10 -5.71 7.40
N SER A 59 0.06 -5.16 7.12
CA SER A 59 1.36 -5.59 7.66
C SER A 59 2.32 -4.41 7.81
N GLY A 60 3.51 -4.69 8.36
CA GLY A 60 4.64 -3.76 8.31
C GLY A 60 5.36 -3.78 6.96
N PRO A 61 6.25 -2.80 6.73
CA PRO A 61 6.99 -2.69 5.47
C PRO A 61 7.95 -3.86 5.23
N ASP A 62 8.38 -4.54 6.29
CA ASP A 62 9.22 -5.73 6.28
C ASP A 62 8.54 -6.95 5.60
N GLN A 63 7.23 -6.94 5.46
CA GLN A 63 6.44 -8.05 4.91
C GLN A 63 5.78 -7.77 3.56
N MET A 64 5.78 -6.52 3.08
CA MET A 64 5.08 -6.14 1.84
C MET A 64 5.86 -6.42 0.54
N GLY A 65 7.17 -6.63 0.60
CA GLY A 65 8.03 -6.64 -0.59
C GLY A 65 7.61 -7.64 -1.67
N THR A 66 7.19 -8.84 -1.28
CA THR A 66 6.73 -9.85 -2.25
C THR A 66 5.51 -9.37 -3.03
N VAL A 67 4.50 -8.81 -2.35
CA VAL A 67 3.28 -8.34 -3.02
C VAL A 67 3.55 -7.10 -3.88
N VAL A 68 4.42 -6.19 -3.42
CA VAL A 68 4.87 -5.04 -4.23
C VAL A 68 5.51 -5.50 -5.55
N ARG A 69 6.41 -6.50 -5.52
CA ARG A 69 7.01 -7.07 -6.73
C ARG A 69 5.98 -7.72 -7.65
N MET A 70 4.99 -8.43 -7.09
CA MET A 70 3.90 -9.04 -7.86
C MET A 70 3.10 -7.97 -8.60
N MET A 71 2.66 -6.92 -7.92
CA MET A 71 1.95 -5.79 -8.52
C MET A 71 2.79 -5.08 -9.59
N LYS A 72 4.09 -4.82 -9.30
CA LYS A 72 4.99 -4.15 -10.26
C LYS A 72 5.23 -4.99 -11.51
N LYS A 73 5.27 -6.30 -11.38
CA LYS A 73 5.35 -7.22 -12.53
C LYS A 73 4.06 -7.21 -13.36
N ALA A 74 2.90 -7.18 -12.71
CA ALA A 74 1.58 -7.14 -13.37
C ALA A 74 1.33 -5.81 -14.11
N ALA A 75 1.80 -4.69 -13.53
CA ALA A 75 1.63 -3.34 -14.09
C ALA A 75 2.97 -2.56 -14.08
N PRO A 76 3.89 -2.87 -14.99
CA PRO A 76 5.25 -2.29 -14.97
C PRO A 76 5.29 -0.77 -15.16
N ASP A 77 4.34 -0.22 -15.89
CA ASP A 77 4.27 1.22 -16.18
C ASP A 77 3.44 2.01 -15.17
N THR A 78 2.68 1.33 -14.31
CA THR A 78 1.83 1.98 -13.30
C THR A 78 2.62 2.26 -12.02
N PRO A 79 2.51 3.46 -11.43
CA PRO A 79 3.07 3.74 -10.12
C PRO A 79 2.46 2.85 -9.03
N ILE A 80 3.31 2.19 -8.23
CA ILE A 80 2.89 1.35 -7.11
C ILE A 80 3.07 2.10 -5.80
N ALA A 81 2.02 2.17 -5.00
CA ALA A 81 2.04 2.76 -3.66
C ALA A 81 2.21 1.70 -2.57
N ALA A 82 3.05 1.99 -1.58
CA ALA A 82 3.20 1.20 -0.38
C ALA A 82 2.95 2.07 0.86
N LYS A 83 1.91 1.74 1.62
CA LYS A 83 1.46 2.47 2.81
C LYS A 83 1.25 1.51 4.00
N PRO A 84 2.31 0.83 4.47
CA PRO A 84 2.22 -0.15 5.56
C PRO A 84 1.96 0.49 6.93
N ASN A 85 1.63 -0.36 7.90
CA ASN A 85 1.63 -0.02 9.31
C ASN A 85 3.06 0.13 9.85
N ALA A 86 3.21 0.72 11.03
CA ALA A 86 4.48 0.73 11.77
C ALA A 86 4.81 -0.64 12.40
N GLY A 87 4.84 -1.69 11.57
CA GLY A 87 4.94 -3.09 11.96
C GLY A 87 3.58 -3.74 12.23
N LEU A 88 3.60 -4.97 12.76
CA LEU A 88 2.40 -5.63 13.25
C LEU A 88 2.02 -5.11 14.64
N PRO A 89 0.74 -4.87 14.93
CA PRO A 89 0.31 -4.42 16.23
C PRO A 89 0.37 -5.55 17.27
N THR A 90 0.70 -5.16 18.51
CA THR A 90 0.42 -5.96 19.70
C THR A 90 -0.88 -5.44 20.31
N ILE A 91 -1.78 -6.33 20.69
CA ILE A 91 -3.03 -5.94 21.35
C ILE A 91 -2.82 -5.98 22.86
N THR A 92 -3.08 -4.85 23.51
CA THR A 92 -3.00 -4.73 24.99
C THR A 92 -4.15 -5.47 25.67
N GLU A 93 -4.07 -5.65 26.98
CA GLU A 93 -5.17 -6.20 27.77
C GLU A 93 -6.46 -5.37 27.70
N THR A 94 -6.34 -4.08 27.40
CA THR A 94 -7.48 -3.16 27.19
C THR A 94 -8.02 -3.17 25.77
N GLY A 95 -7.43 -3.98 24.86
CA GLY A 95 -7.87 -4.09 23.45
C GLY A 95 -7.29 -3.03 22.52
N GLU A 96 -6.32 -2.23 22.97
CA GLU A 96 -5.67 -1.21 22.15
C GLU A 96 -4.55 -1.81 21.28
N ALA A 97 -4.46 -1.37 20.03
CA ALA A 97 -3.39 -1.76 19.12
C ALA A 97 -2.15 -0.87 19.33
N VAL A 98 -1.02 -1.47 19.70
CA VAL A 98 0.27 -0.78 19.89
C VAL A 98 1.25 -1.23 18.81
N TYR A 99 1.89 -0.27 18.15
CA TYR A 99 2.88 -0.47 17.10
C TYR A 99 4.28 -0.18 17.62
N HIS A 100 5.24 -1.05 17.34
CA HIS A 100 6.57 -1.02 17.98
C HIS A 100 7.71 -0.66 17.02
N MET A 101 7.48 -0.63 15.72
CA MET A 101 8.52 -0.24 14.75
C MET A 101 8.77 1.26 14.87
N ASN A 102 10.02 1.65 15.12
CA ASN A 102 10.40 3.06 15.18
C ASN A 102 10.54 3.69 13.78
N PRO A 103 10.61 5.03 13.66
CA PRO A 103 10.70 5.72 12.37
C PRO A 103 11.92 5.33 11.51
N GLU A 104 13.08 5.10 12.13
CA GLU A 104 14.32 4.76 11.44
C GLU A 104 14.25 3.35 10.83
N ASP A 105 13.78 2.36 11.59
CA ASP A 105 13.57 1.00 11.10
C ASP A 105 12.51 0.95 10.01
N PHE A 106 11.41 1.68 10.22
CA PHE A 106 10.36 1.84 9.21
C PHE A 106 10.92 2.37 7.89
N ALA A 107 11.67 3.48 7.96
CA ALA A 107 12.26 4.10 6.77
C ALA A 107 13.23 3.16 6.03
N ARG A 108 14.06 2.40 6.77
CA ARG A 108 14.98 1.41 6.19
C ARG A 108 14.23 0.32 5.42
N HIS A 109 13.14 -0.23 5.97
CA HIS A 109 12.31 -1.21 5.29
C HIS A 109 11.55 -0.61 4.10
N MET A 110 11.07 0.62 4.22
CA MET A 110 10.44 1.33 3.10
C MET A 110 11.41 1.59 1.95
N HIS A 111 12.69 1.82 2.24
CA HIS A 111 13.71 1.92 1.20
C HIS A 111 13.89 0.59 0.44
N ALA A 112 13.79 -0.55 1.12
CA ALA A 112 13.77 -1.84 0.45
C ALA A 112 12.55 -2.01 -0.47
N LEU A 113 11.36 -1.56 -0.04
CA LEU A 113 10.15 -1.56 -0.88
C LEU A 113 10.30 -0.69 -2.14
N LYS A 114 11.05 0.40 -2.07
CA LYS A 114 11.40 1.20 -3.26
C LYS A 114 12.22 0.37 -4.25
N ALA A 115 13.18 -0.41 -3.77
CA ALA A 115 13.96 -1.33 -4.62
C ALA A 115 13.09 -2.46 -5.19
N ASP A 116 12.05 -2.90 -4.48
CA ASP A 116 11.06 -3.88 -4.95
C ASP A 116 10.08 -3.31 -6.00
N GLY A 117 10.08 -2.00 -6.24
CA GLY A 117 9.27 -1.34 -7.27
C GLY A 117 8.20 -0.39 -6.77
N ALA A 118 8.12 -0.09 -5.47
CA ALA A 118 7.23 0.94 -4.96
C ALA A 118 7.71 2.35 -5.37
N ASN A 119 6.80 3.16 -5.91
CA ASN A 119 7.06 4.51 -6.39
C ASN A 119 6.54 5.58 -5.41
N LEU A 120 5.42 5.30 -4.73
CA LEU A 120 4.79 6.18 -3.76
C LEU A 120 4.90 5.53 -2.38
N LEU A 121 5.58 6.20 -1.46
CA LEU A 121 5.84 5.69 -0.11
C LEU A 121 5.07 6.53 0.92
N GLY A 122 4.38 5.86 1.82
CA GLY A 122 3.63 6.49 2.90
C GLY A 122 3.49 5.58 4.10
N GLY A 123 2.52 5.83 4.94
CA GLY A 123 2.25 5.00 6.10
C GLY A 123 0.76 4.85 6.37
N CYS A 124 0.43 3.93 7.27
CA CYS A 124 -0.91 3.66 7.75
C CYS A 124 -0.92 3.63 9.29
N CYS A 125 -1.49 2.61 9.91
CA CYS A 125 -1.65 2.54 11.36
C CYS A 125 -0.29 2.57 12.10
N GLY A 126 -0.25 3.33 13.20
CA GLY A 126 0.96 3.50 14.00
C GLY A 126 2.00 4.46 13.42
N THR A 127 1.82 4.98 12.20
CA THR A 127 2.72 5.96 11.60
C THR A 127 2.24 7.39 11.85
N GLY A 128 3.18 8.30 12.07
CA GLY A 128 2.94 9.73 12.26
C GLY A 128 3.97 10.57 11.49
N PRO A 129 4.00 11.91 11.71
CA PRO A 129 4.89 12.82 10.98
C PRO A 129 6.37 12.42 11.02
N ALA A 130 6.87 11.91 12.16
CA ALA A 130 8.26 11.48 12.30
C ALA A 130 8.65 10.34 11.35
N TYR A 131 7.71 9.44 11.02
CA TYR A 131 7.93 8.37 10.05
C TYR A 131 8.10 8.92 8.64
N ILE A 132 7.29 9.91 8.26
CA ILE A 132 7.38 10.55 6.94
C ILE A 132 8.66 11.40 6.84
N GLU A 133 9.08 12.04 7.92
CA GLU A 133 10.34 12.76 7.98
C GLU A 133 11.53 11.82 7.79
N ALA A 134 11.54 10.66 8.47
CA ALA A 134 12.55 9.64 8.30
C ALA A 134 12.63 9.11 6.87
N LEU A 135 11.49 8.89 6.18
CA LEU A 135 11.45 8.53 4.77
C LEU A 135 12.09 9.59 3.88
N ARG A 136 11.88 10.86 4.16
CA ARG A 136 12.44 11.97 3.38
C ARG A 136 13.97 12.03 3.47
N ALA A 137 14.55 11.62 4.58
CA ALA A 137 16.00 11.62 4.79
C ALA A 137 16.74 10.55 3.95
N LEU A 138 16.03 9.54 3.43
CA LEU A 138 16.60 8.43 2.62
C LEU A 138 16.57 8.68 1.09
N ARG A 139 16.52 9.92 0.66
CA ARG A 139 16.54 10.31 -0.77
C ARG A 139 17.89 10.05 -1.42
#